data_1a5b3f4f7b173d1c875591cd137156f5
#
_entry.id   1a5b3f4f7b173d1c875591cd137156f5
#
_cell.length_a   1.000
_cell.length_b   1.000
_cell.length_c   1.000
_cell.angle_alpha   90.00
_cell.angle_beta   90.00
_cell.angle_gamma   90.00
#
_symmetry.space_group_name_H-M   'P 1'
#
loop_
_entity.id
_entity.type
_entity.pdbx_description
1 polymer ?
#
loop_
_entity_poly.entity_id
_entity_poly.type
_entity_poly.pdbx_seq_one_letter_code
_entity_poly.pdbx_strand_id
1 'polypeptide(L)'
;LNRTRSNLALLISGLFLLVAILSETRTIRAQEPTTRDEFWPGIEVYINVKPKVRIYLTGSVSKTIEDGELFNAQSYEAQVGAHVDYLPNENVILRAGYRYGRAVGNNDSGFKEHRLLADQILRKLLPGEIVLSDRNREEFRFINGDFSFRYRNRITIEREFQLKVPLLRRRTVSPYVSGEMFYDTRFGVWNRNRYAVGVVQSLRRGPIRRYLLPKRQVNLDLYLMRQNDSRSSPPHVNAVGAALIFYF
;
A
#
# COMPACT_ATOMS: atom_id res chain seq x y z
N LEU A 1 29.30 14.10 14.51
CA LEU A 1 28.89 12.81 15.15
C LEU A 1 27.55 12.89 15.91
N ASN A 2 27.16 14.07 16.45
CA ASN A 2 25.94 14.20 17.28
C ASN A 2 24.60 14.21 16.48
N ARG A 3 24.56 14.70 15.24
CA ARG A 3 23.33 14.75 14.44
C ARG A 3 22.81 13.38 13.99
N THR A 4 23.68 12.41 13.77
CA THR A 4 23.28 11.04 13.36
C THR A 4 22.71 10.21 14.51
N ARG A 5 23.17 10.44 15.74
CA ARG A 5 22.63 9.76 16.93
C ARG A 5 21.23 10.26 17.29
N SER A 6 20.96 11.57 17.14
CA SER A 6 19.63 12.13 17.40
C SER A 6 18.57 11.64 16.39
N ASN A 7 18.93 11.45 15.11
CA ASN A 7 17.99 10.97 14.09
C ASN A 7 17.63 9.49 14.26
N LEU A 8 18.57 8.66 14.74
CA LEU A 8 18.29 7.25 15.02
C LEU A 8 17.42 7.10 16.28
N ALA A 9 17.65 7.91 17.31
CA ALA A 9 16.83 7.93 18.52
C ALA A 9 15.38 8.36 18.21
N LEU A 10 15.17 9.37 17.35
CA LEU A 10 13.87 9.80 16.91
C LEU A 10 13.12 8.73 16.10
N LEU A 11 13.80 7.98 15.22
CA LEU A 11 13.21 6.88 14.46
C LEU A 11 12.83 5.70 15.38
N ILE A 12 13.67 5.35 16.33
CA ILE A 12 13.39 4.28 17.31
C ILE A 12 12.25 4.70 18.24
N SER A 13 12.26 5.95 18.72
CA SER A 13 11.17 6.48 19.57
C SER A 13 9.84 6.56 18.81
N GLY A 14 9.85 6.92 17.52
CA GLY A 14 8.67 6.92 16.67
C GLY A 14 8.11 5.52 16.45
N LEU A 15 8.99 4.52 16.28
CA LEU A 15 8.59 3.11 16.13
C LEU A 15 8.03 2.55 17.46
N PHE A 16 8.64 2.88 18.61
CA PHE A 16 8.13 2.50 19.93
C PHE A 16 6.78 3.14 20.25
N LEU A 17 6.60 4.43 19.93
CA LEU A 17 5.32 5.13 20.10
C LEU A 17 4.22 4.50 19.24
N LEU A 18 4.56 4.09 18.01
CA LEU A 18 3.65 3.40 17.10
C LEU A 18 3.21 2.04 17.64
N VAL A 19 4.16 1.26 18.19
CA VAL A 19 3.88 -0.04 18.81
C VAL A 19 3.04 0.14 20.09
N ALA A 20 3.31 1.16 20.89
CA ALA A 20 2.55 1.48 22.10
C ALA A 20 1.09 1.88 21.80
N ILE A 21 0.86 2.71 20.76
CA ILE A 21 -0.50 3.10 20.32
C ILE A 21 -1.30 1.89 19.82
N LEU A 22 -0.64 0.88 19.24
CA LEU A 22 -1.29 -0.34 18.76
C LEU A 22 -1.58 -1.37 19.86
N SER A 23 -0.91 -1.26 21.02
CA SER A 23 -1.06 -2.21 22.14
C SER A 23 -2.19 -1.87 23.13
N GLU A 24 -2.72 -0.65 23.13
CA GLU A 24 -3.68 -0.20 24.14
C GLU A 24 -5.17 -0.55 23.88
N THR A 25 -5.50 -1.35 22.87
CA THR A 25 -6.92 -1.58 22.52
C THR A 25 -7.41 -3.00 22.80
N ARG A 26 -7.00 -3.64 23.88
CA ARG A 26 -7.62 -4.91 24.33
C ARG A 26 -8.39 -4.75 25.62
N THR A 27 -9.56 -4.13 25.56
CA THR A 27 -10.61 -4.35 26.58
C THR A 27 -11.53 -5.46 26.10
N ILE A 28 -11.49 -6.57 26.81
CA ILE A 28 -12.33 -7.75 26.58
C ILE A 28 -13.78 -7.39 26.90
N ARG A 29 -14.61 -7.22 25.87
CA ARG A 29 -16.04 -7.39 25.95
C ARG A 29 -16.44 -8.41 24.89
N ALA A 30 -17.24 -9.40 25.29
CA ALA A 30 -17.86 -10.37 24.39
C ALA A 30 -18.93 -9.69 23.50
N GLN A 31 -18.46 -8.83 22.58
CA GLN A 31 -19.21 -8.32 21.45
C GLN A 31 -18.61 -8.94 20.20
N GLU A 32 -19.43 -9.15 19.17
CA GLU A 32 -18.93 -9.58 17.87
C GLU A 32 -17.67 -8.76 17.49
N PRO A 33 -16.63 -9.39 16.96
CA PRO A 33 -15.37 -8.71 16.72
C PRO A 33 -15.61 -7.52 15.76
N THR A 34 -15.51 -6.31 16.29
CA THR A 34 -15.65 -5.07 15.50
C THR A 34 -14.46 -4.83 14.60
N THR A 35 -13.41 -5.64 14.73
CA THR A 35 -12.14 -5.49 14.00
C THR A 35 -11.67 -6.85 13.52
N ARG A 36 -11.21 -6.90 12.27
CA ARG A 36 -10.54 -8.03 11.65
C ARG A 36 -9.08 -7.70 11.41
N ASP A 37 -8.18 -8.60 11.79
CA ASP A 37 -6.76 -8.48 11.53
C ASP A 37 -6.41 -9.24 10.25
N GLU A 38 -5.61 -8.60 9.37
CA GLU A 38 -5.25 -9.17 8.06
C GLU A 38 -3.75 -9.06 7.79
N PHE A 39 -3.23 -9.97 6.97
CA PHE A 39 -1.91 -9.90 6.38
C PHE A 39 -2.01 -9.67 4.86
N TRP A 40 -1.27 -8.66 4.35
CA TRP A 40 -1.33 -8.24 2.96
C TRP A 40 0.02 -8.34 2.26
N PRO A 41 0.45 -9.54 1.85
CA PRO A 41 1.64 -9.71 1.03
C PRO A 41 1.37 -9.25 -0.40
N GLY A 42 2.41 -8.70 -1.03
CA GLY A 42 2.30 -8.22 -2.41
C GLY A 42 3.62 -8.24 -3.17
N ILE A 43 3.49 -8.15 -4.48
CA ILE A 43 4.58 -7.98 -5.42
C ILE A 43 4.21 -6.91 -6.44
N GLU A 44 5.15 -6.04 -6.75
CA GLU A 44 5.04 -5.00 -7.76
C GLU A 44 6.23 -5.06 -8.71
N VAL A 45 5.97 -5.01 -10.00
CA VAL A 45 7.01 -5.06 -11.02
C VAL A 45 6.83 -3.89 -11.99
N TYR A 46 7.86 -3.08 -12.12
CA TYR A 46 7.91 -1.93 -13.02
C TYR A 46 8.94 -2.19 -14.12
N ILE A 47 8.49 -2.17 -15.38
CA ILE A 47 9.32 -2.41 -16.57
C ILE A 47 9.31 -1.15 -17.43
N ASN A 48 10.46 -0.49 -17.56
CA ASN A 48 10.62 0.69 -18.40
C ASN A 48 10.71 0.26 -19.87
N VAL A 49 9.68 0.54 -20.66
CA VAL A 49 9.62 0.19 -22.09
C VAL A 49 10.19 1.33 -22.95
N LYS A 50 9.86 2.58 -22.60
CA LYS A 50 10.34 3.81 -23.23
C LYS A 50 10.59 4.87 -22.16
N PRO A 51 11.28 5.99 -22.46
CA PRO A 51 11.56 7.02 -21.45
C PRO A 51 10.35 7.55 -20.68
N LYS A 52 9.17 7.53 -21.30
CA LYS A 52 7.92 8.02 -20.70
C LYS A 52 6.85 6.94 -20.55
N VAL A 53 7.18 5.67 -20.84
CA VAL A 53 6.20 4.58 -20.81
C VAL A 53 6.76 3.42 -20.00
N ARG A 54 5.96 2.96 -19.06
CA ARG A 54 6.31 1.86 -18.16
C ARG A 54 5.15 0.88 -18.05
N ILE A 55 5.45 -0.41 -18.04
CA ILE A 55 4.51 -1.45 -17.65
C ILE A 55 4.59 -1.63 -16.14
N TYR A 56 3.44 -1.72 -15.48
CA TYR A 56 3.33 -2.01 -14.07
C TYR A 56 2.47 -3.25 -13.85
N LEU A 57 3.06 -4.29 -13.30
CA LEU A 57 2.39 -5.53 -12.92
C LEU A 57 2.28 -5.58 -11.40
N THR A 58 1.17 -6.12 -10.89
CA THR A 58 0.93 -6.25 -9.46
C THR A 58 0.27 -7.57 -9.12
N GLY A 59 0.69 -8.15 -8.01
CA GLY A 59 0.03 -9.28 -7.38
C GLY A 59 -0.10 -9.01 -5.88
N SER A 60 -1.23 -9.33 -5.28
CA SER A 60 -1.43 -9.19 -3.85
C SER A 60 -2.41 -10.22 -3.33
N VAL A 61 -2.27 -10.52 -2.06
CA VAL A 61 -3.20 -11.37 -1.32
C VAL A 61 -3.63 -10.60 -0.09
N SER A 62 -4.90 -10.71 0.32
CA SER A 62 -5.35 -10.30 1.65
C SER A 62 -5.84 -11.54 2.38
N LYS A 63 -5.25 -11.82 3.54
CA LYS A 63 -5.57 -12.97 4.36
C LYS A 63 -5.99 -12.52 5.75
N THR A 64 -7.12 -13.01 6.23
CA THR A 64 -7.53 -12.82 7.62
C THR A 64 -6.63 -13.65 8.55
N ILE A 65 -6.21 -13.06 9.67
CA ILE A 65 -5.49 -13.73 10.74
C ILE A 65 -6.52 -14.11 11.78
N GLU A 66 -6.82 -15.42 11.89
CA GLU A 66 -7.70 -15.96 12.91
C GLU A 66 -6.86 -16.65 13.98
N ASP A 67 -7.18 -16.41 15.26
CA ASP A 67 -6.52 -17.01 16.44
C ASP A 67 -4.99 -16.91 16.47
N GLY A 68 -4.42 -15.89 15.78
CA GLY A 68 -2.97 -15.68 15.70
C GLY A 68 -2.25 -16.57 14.69
N GLU A 69 -2.95 -17.41 13.95
CA GLU A 69 -2.35 -18.28 12.94
C GLU A 69 -2.26 -17.60 11.56
N LEU A 70 -1.07 -17.22 11.16
CA LEU A 70 -0.76 -16.61 9.86
C LEU A 70 -0.96 -17.58 8.67
N PHE A 71 -0.94 -18.90 8.89
CA PHE A 71 -0.87 -19.91 7.84
C PHE A 71 -2.05 -20.89 7.81
N ASN A 72 -3.12 -20.62 8.54
CA ASN A 72 -4.33 -21.42 8.44
C ASN A 72 -4.98 -21.22 7.05
N ALA A 73 -5.33 -22.30 6.35
CA ALA A 73 -5.75 -22.31 4.94
C ALA A 73 -7.17 -21.78 4.68
N GLN A 74 -7.72 -20.99 5.60
CA GLN A 74 -9.05 -20.40 5.43
C GLN A 74 -9.02 -19.25 4.41
N SER A 75 -10.14 -18.77 3.97
CA SER A 75 -10.34 -17.93 2.80
C SER A 75 -9.43 -16.69 2.72
N TYR A 76 -8.84 -16.45 1.54
CA TYR A 76 -8.12 -15.22 1.22
C TYR A 76 -8.57 -14.67 -0.12
N GLU A 77 -8.38 -13.37 -0.32
CA GLU A 77 -8.60 -12.72 -1.61
C GLU A 77 -7.27 -12.52 -2.32
N ALA A 78 -7.16 -13.07 -3.52
CA ALA A 78 -6.00 -12.86 -4.38
C ALA A 78 -6.34 -11.89 -5.52
N GLN A 79 -5.42 -10.99 -5.84
CA GLN A 79 -5.56 -10.02 -6.92
C GLN A 79 -4.30 -10.00 -7.79
N VAL A 80 -4.50 -9.93 -9.11
CA VAL A 80 -3.43 -9.70 -10.09
C VAL A 80 -3.82 -8.56 -11.03
N GLY A 81 -2.85 -7.80 -11.49
CA GLY A 81 -3.13 -6.66 -12.35
C GLY A 81 -2.00 -6.34 -13.31
N ALA A 82 -2.36 -5.80 -14.47
CA ALA A 82 -1.45 -5.27 -15.47
C ALA A 82 -1.89 -3.87 -15.88
N HIS A 83 -0.93 -2.95 -15.94
CA HIS A 83 -1.17 -1.53 -16.15
C HIS A 83 -0.09 -0.94 -17.04
N VAL A 84 -0.43 0.15 -17.71
CA VAL A 84 0.50 0.99 -18.44
C VAL A 84 0.55 2.36 -17.74
N ASP A 85 1.76 2.81 -17.43
CA ASP A 85 2.04 4.14 -16.92
C ASP A 85 2.58 5.00 -18.06
N TYR A 86 2.02 6.19 -18.22
CA TYR A 86 2.57 7.27 -19.02
C TYR A 86 3.07 8.37 -18.09
N LEU A 87 4.33 8.77 -18.26
CA LEU A 87 5.02 9.78 -17.46
C LEU A 87 5.31 11.01 -18.33
N PRO A 88 4.36 11.94 -18.49
CA PRO A 88 4.57 13.16 -19.29
C PRO A 88 5.75 13.97 -18.75
N ASN A 89 5.91 14.02 -17.45
CA ASN A 89 7.04 14.63 -16.73
C ASN A 89 7.30 13.89 -15.40
N GLU A 90 8.26 14.36 -14.61
CA GLU A 90 8.64 13.73 -13.33
C GLU A 90 7.58 13.85 -12.22
N ASN A 91 6.65 14.80 -12.35
CA ASN A 91 5.63 15.09 -11.34
C ASN A 91 4.29 14.43 -11.62
N VAL A 92 4.08 13.89 -12.81
CA VAL A 92 2.78 13.35 -13.25
C VAL A 92 2.94 11.93 -13.77
N ILE A 93 2.10 11.03 -13.27
CA ILE A 93 1.94 9.68 -13.81
C ILE A 93 0.47 9.48 -14.13
N LEU A 94 0.18 9.16 -15.38
CA LEU A 94 -1.13 8.68 -15.82
C LEU A 94 -1.04 7.17 -15.97
N ARG A 95 -1.94 6.44 -15.33
CA ARG A 95 -1.99 4.99 -15.38
C ARG A 95 -3.34 4.53 -15.86
N ALA A 96 -3.37 3.56 -16.74
CA ALA A 96 -4.56 2.80 -17.07
C ALA A 96 -4.25 1.31 -16.99
N GLY A 97 -5.23 0.51 -16.62
CA GLY A 97 -4.98 -0.92 -16.52
C GLY A 97 -6.19 -1.74 -16.08
N TYR A 98 -5.91 -3.02 -15.96
CA TYR A 98 -6.87 -4.03 -15.57
C TYR A 98 -6.38 -4.78 -14.34
N ARG A 99 -7.32 -5.14 -13.47
CA ARG A 99 -7.08 -5.98 -12.30
C ARG A 99 -8.17 -7.05 -12.21
N TYR A 100 -7.75 -8.27 -11.92
CA TYR A 100 -8.63 -9.38 -11.59
C TYR A 100 -8.45 -9.76 -10.13
N GLY A 101 -9.55 -9.99 -9.42
CA GLY A 101 -9.57 -10.45 -8.04
C GLY A 101 -10.54 -11.62 -7.85
N ARG A 102 -10.19 -12.55 -6.98
CA ARG A 102 -11.08 -13.64 -6.58
C ARG A 102 -10.80 -14.10 -5.15
N ALA A 103 -11.83 -14.67 -4.53
CA ALA A 103 -11.63 -15.48 -3.33
C ALA A 103 -10.92 -16.78 -3.68
N VAL A 104 -10.04 -17.24 -2.80
CA VAL A 104 -9.26 -18.48 -2.93
C VAL A 104 -9.25 -19.16 -1.57
N GLY A 105 -9.31 -20.50 -1.54
CA GLY A 105 -9.30 -21.30 -0.33
C GLY A 105 -10.58 -22.09 -0.14
N ASN A 106 -10.73 -22.74 1.03
CA ASN A 106 -11.82 -23.67 1.32
C ASN A 106 -13.22 -23.01 1.39
N ASN A 107 -13.29 -21.70 1.62
CA ASN A 107 -14.52 -20.92 1.55
C ASN A 107 -14.51 -20.08 0.27
N ASP A 108 -14.59 -20.74 -0.91
CA ASP A 108 -14.81 -20.01 -2.16
C ASP A 108 -16.20 -19.35 -2.08
N SER A 109 -16.23 -18.09 -1.63
CA SER A 109 -17.45 -17.29 -1.56
C SER A 109 -18.04 -16.97 -2.94
N GLY A 110 -17.45 -17.52 -4.01
CA GLY A 110 -17.79 -17.20 -5.38
C GLY A 110 -17.42 -15.77 -5.78
N PHE A 111 -16.71 -15.03 -4.94
CA PHE A 111 -16.29 -13.66 -5.25
C PHE A 111 -15.33 -13.64 -6.44
N LYS A 112 -15.74 -12.91 -7.48
CA LYS A 112 -14.92 -12.59 -8.66
C LYS A 112 -15.09 -11.12 -8.98
N GLU A 113 -13.98 -10.45 -9.23
CA GLU A 113 -13.99 -9.05 -9.58
C GLU A 113 -13.09 -8.76 -10.79
N HIS A 114 -13.69 -8.17 -11.82
CA HIS A 114 -12.98 -7.59 -12.94
C HIS A 114 -12.98 -6.07 -12.77
N ARG A 115 -11.82 -5.43 -12.87
CA ARG A 115 -11.67 -4.02 -12.61
C ARG A 115 -10.84 -3.35 -13.70
N LEU A 116 -11.43 -2.42 -14.43
CA LEU A 116 -10.69 -1.46 -15.22
C LEU A 116 -10.40 -0.24 -14.33
N LEU A 117 -9.22 0.31 -14.42
CA LEU A 117 -8.86 1.46 -13.61
C LEU A 117 -8.07 2.50 -14.41
N ALA A 118 -8.26 3.75 -13.99
CA ALA A 118 -7.45 4.89 -14.40
C ALA A 118 -6.93 5.61 -13.14
N ASP A 119 -5.62 5.96 -13.13
CA ASP A 119 -5.01 6.77 -12.08
C ASP A 119 -4.44 8.05 -12.69
N GLN A 120 -4.65 9.16 -11.98
CA GLN A 120 -3.84 10.35 -12.07
C GLN A 120 -3.03 10.46 -10.76
N ILE A 121 -1.71 10.44 -10.87
CA ILE A 121 -0.81 10.57 -9.71
C ILE A 121 0.01 11.84 -9.92
N LEU A 122 -0.21 12.79 -9.03
CA LEU A 122 0.55 14.04 -8.96
C LEU A 122 1.58 13.93 -7.84
N ARG A 123 2.79 14.40 -8.08
CA ARG A 123 3.88 14.38 -7.11
C ARG A 123 4.57 15.72 -7.06
N LYS A 124 4.94 16.14 -5.87
CA LYS A 124 5.68 17.39 -5.64
C LYS A 124 6.80 17.14 -4.64
N LEU A 125 8.01 17.48 -5.03
CA LEU A 125 9.15 17.53 -4.13
C LEU A 125 9.07 18.85 -3.34
N LEU A 126 9.03 18.73 -2.02
CA LEU A 126 9.05 19.85 -1.08
C LEU A 126 10.46 20.00 -0.48
N PRO A 127 10.77 21.15 0.15
CA PRO A 127 12.03 21.33 0.88
C PRO A 127 12.26 20.21 1.91
N GLY A 128 13.51 19.81 2.10
CA GLY A 128 13.90 18.76 3.04
C GLY A 128 13.71 17.33 2.52
N GLU A 129 13.69 17.14 1.20
CA GLU A 129 13.55 15.83 0.52
C GLU A 129 12.21 15.14 0.84
N ILE A 130 11.17 15.92 1.14
CA ILE A 130 9.82 15.44 1.36
C ILE A 130 9.09 15.36 0.02
N VAL A 131 8.48 14.22 -0.28
CA VAL A 131 7.64 14.05 -1.47
C VAL A 131 6.19 13.97 -1.02
N LEU A 132 5.37 14.89 -1.53
CA LEU A 132 3.92 14.86 -1.44
C LEU A 132 3.37 14.22 -2.71
N SER A 133 2.52 13.21 -2.57
CA SER A 133 1.83 12.57 -3.69
C SER A 133 0.33 12.59 -3.48
N ASP A 134 -0.42 12.92 -4.53
CA ASP A 134 -1.87 12.82 -4.61
C ASP A 134 -2.24 11.87 -5.74
N ARG A 135 -2.96 10.79 -5.42
CA ARG A 135 -3.44 9.83 -6.40
C ARG A 135 -4.95 9.84 -6.45
N ASN A 136 -5.49 10.21 -7.59
CA ASN A 136 -6.90 10.09 -7.95
C ASN A 136 -7.08 8.82 -8.78
N ARG A 137 -7.99 7.93 -8.38
CA ARG A 137 -8.25 6.66 -9.04
C ARG A 137 -9.72 6.48 -9.33
N GLU A 138 -10.03 6.14 -10.53
CA GLU A 138 -11.33 5.70 -11.02
C GLU A 138 -11.30 4.20 -11.27
N GLU A 139 -12.29 3.46 -10.76
CA GLU A 139 -12.39 2.01 -10.91
C GLU A 139 -13.79 1.65 -11.43
N PHE A 140 -13.83 1.04 -12.62
CA PHE A 140 -15.01 0.42 -13.21
C PHE A 140 -14.97 -1.06 -12.86
N ARG A 141 -15.88 -1.49 -11.99
CA ARG A 141 -15.82 -2.79 -11.32
C ARG A 141 -16.99 -3.65 -11.74
N PHE A 142 -16.72 -4.90 -12.08
CA PHE A 142 -17.73 -5.94 -12.32
C PHE A 142 -17.51 -7.01 -11.25
N ILE A 143 -18.39 -7.02 -10.24
CA ILE A 143 -18.32 -7.93 -9.10
C ILE A 143 -19.41 -8.98 -9.27
N ASN A 144 -19.01 -10.23 -9.52
CA ASN A 144 -19.92 -11.34 -9.84
C ASN A 144 -20.88 -11.02 -10.99
N GLY A 145 -20.50 -10.13 -11.92
CA GLY A 145 -21.31 -9.65 -13.03
C GLY A 145 -21.96 -8.29 -12.80
N ASP A 146 -22.12 -7.84 -11.58
CA ASP A 146 -22.74 -6.56 -11.26
C ASP A 146 -21.76 -5.41 -11.43
N PHE A 147 -22.19 -4.40 -12.18
CA PHE A 147 -21.39 -3.20 -12.40
C PHE A 147 -21.43 -2.26 -11.21
N SER A 148 -20.28 -1.67 -10.88
CA SER A 148 -20.18 -0.54 -9.96
C SER A 148 -19.00 0.37 -10.33
N PHE A 149 -19.13 1.64 -10.00
CA PHE A 149 -18.05 2.62 -10.11
C PHE A 149 -17.54 2.93 -8.71
N ARG A 150 -16.21 3.09 -8.58
CA ARG A 150 -15.57 3.52 -7.34
C ARG A 150 -14.51 4.58 -7.64
N TYR A 151 -14.59 5.69 -6.92
CA TYR A 151 -13.57 6.71 -6.91
C TYR A 151 -12.75 6.59 -5.62
N ARG A 152 -11.44 6.83 -5.75
CA ARG A 152 -10.51 6.82 -4.61
C ARG A 152 -9.55 7.98 -4.73
N ASN A 153 -9.36 8.70 -3.63
CA ASN A 153 -8.31 9.69 -3.50
C ASN A 153 -7.33 9.25 -2.40
N ARG A 154 -6.03 9.27 -2.69
CA ARG A 154 -4.98 8.95 -1.71
C ARG A 154 -3.93 10.04 -1.70
N ILE A 155 -3.69 10.60 -0.51
CA ILE A 155 -2.57 11.48 -0.23
C ILE A 155 -1.49 10.68 0.49
N THR A 156 -0.23 10.85 0.07
CA THR A 156 0.95 10.22 0.68
C THR A 156 2.03 11.27 0.90
N ILE A 157 2.63 11.26 2.08
CA ILE A 157 3.81 12.04 2.43
C ILE A 157 4.93 11.06 2.73
N GLU A 158 6.05 11.19 2.03
CA GLU A 158 7.22 10.34 2.22
C GLU A 158 8.49 11.18 2.27
N ARG A 159 9.52 10.67 2.95
CA ARG A 159 10.83 11.30 3.01
C ARG A 159 11.93 10.28 2.90
N GLU A 160 12.90 10.52 2.00
CA GLU A 160 14.03 9.64 1.79
C GLU A 160 15.16 9.94 2.78
N PHE A 161 15.72 8.90 3.41
CA PHE A 161 16.88 8.97 4.27
C PHE A 161 17.95 7.99 3.81
N GLN A 162 19.20 8.44 3.85
CA GLN A 162 20.35 7.57 3.65
C GLN A 162 20.90 7.13 5.01
N LEU A 163 20.70 5.87 5.37
CA LEU A 163 21.26 5.29 6.60
C LEU A 163 22.68 4.78 6.35
N LYS A 164 23.63 5.29 7.14
CA LYS A 164 25.01 4.78 7.20
C LYS A 164 25.09 3.84 8.41
N VAL A 165 24.86 2.56 8.20
CA VAL A 165 25.02 1.55 9.26
C VAL A 165 26.41 0.92 9.10
N PRO A 166 27.26 0.88 10.15
CA PRO A 166 28.66 0.43 10.04
C PRO A 166 28.82 -0.98 9.45
N LEU A 167 27.92 -1.90 9.76
CA LEU A 167 27.94 -3.30 9.28
C LEU A 167 27.10 -3.53 8.02
N LEU A 168 26.08 -2.71 7.80
CA LEU A 168 25.15 -2.77 6.67
C LEU A 168 25.44 -1.56 5.79
N ARG A 169 26.21 -1.72 4.72
CA ARG A 169 26.49 -0.69 3.70
C ARG A 169 25.34 0.33 3.52
N ARG A 170 25.63 1.56 3.06
CA ARG A 170 24.62 2.63 2.86
C ARG A 170 23.32 2.09 2.30
N ARG A 171 22.23 2.18 3.04
CA ARG A 171 20.90 1.80 2.62
C ARG A 171 20.00 3.03 2.60
N THR A 172 19.14 3.09 1.59
CA THR A 172 18.12 4.11 1.51
C THR A 172 16.84 3.59 2.10
N VAL A 173 16.22 4.40 2.94
CA VAL A 173 14.97 4.09 3.64
C VAL A 173 14.04 5.29 3.47
N SER A 174 12.79 5.03 3.10
CA SER A 174 11.77 6.06 2.89
C SER A 174 10.54 5.76 3.76
N PRO A 175 10.47 6.27 5.01
CA PRO A 175 9.25 6.25 5.78
C PRO A 175 8.16 7.09 5.11
N TYR A 176 6.91 6.66 5.25
CA TYR A 176 5.76 7.37 4.72
C TYR A 176 4.52 7.23 5.60
N VAL A 177 3.62 8.18 5.40
CA VAL A 177 2.24 8.12 5.91
C VAL A 177 1.29 8.36 4.75
N SER A 178 0.13 7.71 4.77
CA SER A 178 -0.90 7.94 3.75
C SER A 178 -2.30 7.88 4.32
N GLY A 179 -3.19 8.68 3.72
CA GLY A 179 -4.64 8.64 3.94
C GLY A 179 -5.35 8.43 2.61
N GLU A 180 -6.36 7.57 2.59
CA GLU A 180 -7.14 7.26 1.39
C GLU A 180 -8.63 7.22 1.70
N MET A 181 -9.44 7.81 0.83
CA MET A 181 -10.90 7.84 0.91
C MET A 181 -11.51 7.17 -0.30
N PHE A 182 -12.70 6.55 -0.12
CA PHE A 182 -13.38 5.76 -1.15
C PHE A 182 -14.85 6.19 -1.24
N TYR A 183 -15.28 6.54 -2.44
CA TYR A 183 -16.67 6.67 -2.83
C TYR A 183 -17.07 5.47 -3.67
N ASP A 184 -18.15 4.76 -3.33
CA ASP A 184 -18.61 3.56 -4.04
C ASP A 184 -20.08 3.73 -4.43
N THR A 185 -20.38 3.65 -5.73
CA THR A 185 -21.76 3.84 -6.24
C THR A 185 -22.74 2.76 -5.81
N ARG A 186 -22.25 1.58 -5.37
CA ARG A 186 -23.13 0.55 -4.78
C ARG A 186 -23.85 1.04 -3.53
N PHE A 187 -23.25 2.01 -2.84
CA PHE A 187 -23.79 2.58 -1.61
C PHE A 187 -24.17 4.06 -1.76
N GLY A 188 -23.74 4.72 -2.86
CA GLY A 188 -23.97 6.13 -3.10
C GLY A 188 -23.30 7.09 -2.11
N VAL A 189 -22.27 6.62 -1.38
CA VAL A 189 -21.63 7.38 -0.29
C VAL A 189 -20.12 7.17 -0.23
N TRP A 190 -19.44 8.07 0.47
CA TRP A 190 -18.07 7.87 0.96
C TRP A 190 -18.13 6.87 2.12
N ASN A 191 -17.86 5.61 1.83
CA ASN A 191 -18.10 4.52 2.80
C ASN A 191 -16.85 4.00 3.46
N ARG A 192 -15.65 4.31 2.91
CA ARG A 192 -14.41 3.70 3.38
C ARG A 192 -13.29 4.72 3.45
N ASN A 193 -12.48 4.63 4.49
CA ASN A 193 -11.20 5.30 4.57
C ASN A 193 -10.10 4.34 5.02
N ARG A 194 -8.85 4.66 4.66
CA ARG A 194 -7.65 3.92 5.04
C ARG A 194 -6.57 4.89 5.48
N TYR A 195 -5.87 4.51 6.52
CA TYR A 195 -4.68 5.20 7.00
C TYR A 195 -3.56 4.18 7.03
N ALA A 196 -2.40 4.53 6.51
CA ALA A 196 -1.24 3.66 6.57
C ALA A 196 0.01 4.43 6.98
N VAL A 197 0.87 3.75 7.69
CA VAL A 197 2.22 4.16 8.00
C VAL A 197 3.14 3.03 7.58
N GLY A 198 4.22 3.36 6.89
CA GLY A 198 5.10 2.34 6.37
C GLY A 198 6.50 2.85 6.10
N VAL A 199 7.33 1.93 5.65
CA VAL A 199 8.70 2.19 5.28
C VAL A 199 9.07 1.41 4.03
N VAL A 200 9.62 2.10 3.05
CA VAL A 200 10.22 1.46 1.88
C VAL A 200 11.74 1.43 2.07
N GLN A 201 12.29 0.24 1.98
CA GLN A 201 13.73 0.01 2.08
C GLN A 201 14.29 -0.47 0.74
N SER A 202 15.36 0.17 0.25
CA SER A 202 16.10 -0.36 -0.88
C SER A 202 16.93 -1.58 -0.45
N LEU A 203 16.74 -2.71 -1.11
CA LEU A 203 17.51 -3.94 -0.89
C LEU A 203 18.82 -3.95 -1.70
N ARG A 204 18.91 -3.14 -2.76
CA ARG A 204 20.12 -2.87 -3.53
C ARG A 204 20.60 -1.44 -3.28
N ARG A 205 21.89 -1.17 -3.57
CA ARG A 205 22.44 0.18 -3.47
C ARG A 205 21.77 1.11 -4.48
N GLY A 206 21.32 2.26 -4.02
CA GLY A 206 20.76 3.32 -4.86
C GLY A 206 19.67 4.10 -4.13
N PRO A 207 19.34 5.30 -4.61
CA PRO A 207 18.23 6.08 -4.08
C PRO A 207 16.89 5.40 -4.42
N ILE A 208 15.93 5.43 -3.48
CA ILE A 208 14.56 4.95 -3.70
C ILE A 208 13.75 5.96 -4.54
N ARG A 209 14.34 6.73 -5.36
CA ARG A 209 13.66 7.79 -6.11
C ARG A 209 12.51 7.22 -6.94
N ARG A 210 11.33 7.09 -6.35
CA ARG A 210 10.09 6.61 -7.00
C ARG A 210 9.64 7.50 -8.17
N TYR A 211 10.16 8.71 -8.26
CA TYR A 211 9.85 9.67 -9.32
C TYR A 211 10.85 9.67 -10.48
N LEU A 212 12.01 9.03 -10.32
CA LEU A 212 12.93 8.79 -11.41
C LEU A 212 12.79 7.34 -11.85
N LEU A 213 12.99 7.05 -13.13
CA LEU A 213 12.96 5.68 -13.65
C LEU A 213 14.23 4.94 -13.18
N PRO A 214 14.20 4.21 -12.05
CA PRO A 214 15.36 3.50 -11.56
C PRO A 214 15.66 2.31 -12.48
N LYS A 215 16.94 2.07 -12.75
CA LYS A 215 17.37 0.88 -13.48
C LYS A 215 17.68 -0.23 -12.46
N ARG A 216 17.00 -1.39 -12.57
CA ARG A 216 17.26 -2.62 -11.81
C ARG A 216 17.38 -2.43 -10.29
N GLN A 217 16.30 -2.02 -9.68
CA GLN A 217 16.21 -1.83 -8.24
C GLN A 217 15.23 -2.83 -7.62
N VAL A 218 15.49 -3.24 -6.39
CA VAL A 218 14.58 -4.05 -5.58
C VAL A 218 14.35 -3.34 -4.25
N ASN A 219 13.11 -3.10 -3.91
CA ASN A 219 12.70 -2.48 -2.65
C ASN A 219 11.78 -3.42 -1.88
N LEU A 220 11.81 -3.31 -0.57
CA LEU A 220 10.85 -3.91 0.34
C LEU A 220 10.01 -2.79 0.95
N ASP A 221 8.69 -2.88 0.83
CA ASP A 221 7.71 -2.00 1.48
C ASP A 221 7.07 -2.76 2.64
N LEU A 222 7.18 -2.24 3.85
CA LEU A 222 6.54 -2.76 5.06
C LEU A 222 5.63 -1.69 5.61
N TYR A 223 4.38 -2.05 5.95
CA TYR A 223 3.42 -1.08 6.44
C TYR A 223 2.41 -1.67 7.41
N LEU A 224 1.88 -0.79 8.24
CA LEU A 224 0.70 -1.01 9.05
C LEU A 224 -0.43 -0.17 8.49
N MET A 225 -1.64 -0.72 8.46
CA MET A 225 -2.79 -0.06 7.88
C MET A 225 -4.04 -0.28 8.74
N ARG A 226 -4.81 0.78 8.91
CA ARG A 226 -6.17 0.77 9.46
C ARG A 226 -7.15 1.13 8.37
N GLN A 227 -8.15 0.28 8.14
CA GLN A 227 -9.31 0.56 7.30
C GLN A 227 -10.56 0.66 8.15
N ASN A 228 -11.36 1.68 7.90
CA ASN A 228 -12.71 1.80 8.43
C ASN A 228 -13.68 1.76 7.24
N ASP A 229 -14.73 0.97 7.33
CA ASP A 229 -15.74 0.81 6.30
C ASP A 229 -17.13 0.75 6.93
N SER A 230 -17.93 1.78 6.70
CA SER A 230 -19.28 1.88 7.27
C SER A 230 -20.28 0.87 6.67
N ARG A 231 -19.87 0.10 5.67
CA ARG A 231 -20.71 -0.83 4.90
C ARG A 231 -20.20 -2.28 4.95
N SER A 232 -19.23 -2.56 5.81
CA SER A 232 -18.72 -3.93 6.01
C SER A 232 -18.93 -4.41 7.46
N SER A 233 -18.99 -5.73 7.62
CA SER A 233 -18.94 -6.39 8.93
C SER A 233 -17.77 -7.38 8.92
N PRO A 234 -16.81 -7.24 9.81
CA PRO A 234 -16.63 -6.14 10.76
C PRO A 234 -16.28 -4.81 10.06
N PRO A 235 -16.63 -3.64 10.68
CA PRO A 235 -16.43 -2.33 10.07
C PRO A 235 -14.97 -1.90 10.03
N HIS A 236 -14.10 -2.57 10.76
CA HIS A 236 -12.71 -2.22 10.90
C HIS A 236 -11.78 -3.36 10.48
N VAL A 237 -10.71 -3.01 9.77
CA VAL A 237 -9.62 -3.93 9.42
C VAL A 237 -8.30 -3.29 9.83
N ASN A 238 -7.49 -4.02 10.60
CA ASN A 238 -6.08 -3.72 10.76
C ASN A 238 -5.31 -4.65 9.83
N ALA A 239 -4.34 -4.15 9.11
CA ALA A 239 -3.51 -5.01 8.28
C ALA A 239 -2.03 -4.71 8.47
N VAL A 240 -1.25 -5.79 8.46
CA VAL A 240 0.19 -5.74 8.26
C VAL A 240 0.45 -6.07 6.80
N GLY A 241 1.17 -5.20 6.10
CA GLY A 241 1.50 -5.42 4.70
C GLY A 241 2.99 -5.53 4.47
N ALA A 242 3.35 -6.36 3.48
CA ALA A 242 4.71 -6.52 2.99
C ALA A 242 4.70 -6.66 1.47
N ALA A 243 5.40 -5.78 0.74
CA ALA A 243 5.46 -5.87 -0.71
C ALA A 243 6.91 -5.82 -1.22
N LEU A 244 7.22 -6.71 -2.16
CA LEU A 244 8.46 -6.65 -2.93
C LEU A 244 8.22 -5.84 -4.20
N ILE A 245 9.07 -4.85 -4.45
CA ILE A 245 8.96 -3.93 -5.57
C ILE A 245 10.21 -4.05 -6.44
N PHE A 246 10.01 -4.45 -7.68
CA PHE A 246 11.07 -4.64 -8.67
C PHE A 246 11.00 -3.56 -9.75
N TYR A 247 12.16 -3.03 -10.14
CA TYR A 247 12.32 -2.09 -11.26
C TYR A 247 13.31 -2.65 -12.26
N PHE A 248 12.93 -2.63 -13.57
CA PHE A 248 13.71 -3.10 -14.71
C PHE A 248 13.82 -2.04 -15.81
#